data_3bdad472b6760fcfbb9dcd62220d6c95
#
_entry.id   3bdad472b6760fcfbb9dcd62220d6c95
#
_cell.length_a   1.000
_cell.length_b   1.000
_cell.length_c   1.000
_cell.angle_alpha   90.00
_cell.angle_beta   90.00
_cell.angle_gamma   90.00
#
_symmetry.space_group_name_H-M   'P 1'
#
loop_
_entity.id
_entity.type
_entity.pdbx_description
1 polymer ?
#
loop_
_entity_poly.entity_id
_entity_poly.type
_entity_poly.pdbx_seq_one_letter_code
_entity_poly.pdbx_strand_id
1 'polypeptide(L)'
;TVTKVVAVSKLHQMDTEEEMCGICGFTGYRQDQKTVIERMMKAIEHRGPDSEGSFCREKITLGFRRLSIIDLEDGQQPMESADGNLHIVFNGEIYDYKELRAELEASGISFCTHSDTEVLVNTIQQYGEKALDKLRGMFGFAVWNEKEQTLMLARDFFGIKPVYYAEIDGHFVFASEIKSILAFPGYERKVNQKALEQYLSFQYAPLEETFFKGIYKLMPGHMLLYKNGNYEIKTYFKTKLTPGKWNRKTNMDQLRSQLAEILRDSVKHHMLSDVEV
;
A
#
# COMPACT_ATOMS: atom_id res chain seq x y z
N THR A 1 14.02 -8.54 34.49
CA THR A 1 13.12 -9.67 34.12
C THR A 1 11.68 -9.20 33.91
N VAL A 2 11.27 -8.09 34.54
CA VAL A 2 9.92 -7.50 34.42
C VAL A 2 9.81 -6.71 33.09
N THR A 3 10.87 -6.04 32.65
CA THR A 3 10.91 -5.24 31.42
C THR A 3 10.75 -6.10 30.15
N LYS A 4 11.24 -7.36 30.17
CA LYS A 4 11.06 -8.27 29.03
C LYS A 4 9.64 -8.80 28.86
N VAL A 5 8.85 -8.88 29.94
CA VAL A 5 7.46 -9.36 29.89
C VAL A 5 6.53 -8.26 29.35
N VAL A 6 6.85 -7.00 29.60
CA VAL A 6 6.06 -5.85 29.08
C VAL A 6 6.27 -5.70 27.57
N ALA A 7 7.48 -5.94 27.06
CA ALA A 7 7.75 -5.90 25.62
C ALA A 7 7.00 -7.01 24.86
N VAL A 8 6.92 -8.23 25.44
CA VAL A 8 6.19 -9.35 24.80
C VAL A 8 4.67 -9.13 24.85
N SER A 9 4.12 -8.50 25.88
CA SER A 9 2.68 -8.17 25.94
C SER A 9 2.28 -7.07 24.96
N LYS A 10 3.17 -6.09 24.69
CA LYS A 10 2.95 -5.07 23.64
C LYS A 10 3.06 -5.66 22.23
N LEU A 11 4.01 -6.56 21.99
CA LEU A 11 4.09 -7.29 20.73
C LEU A 11 2.83 -8.13 20.42
N HIS A 12 2.17 -8.67 21.47
CA HIS A 12 0.91 -9.41 21.29
C HIS A 12 -0.31 -8.51 21.03
N GLN A 13 -0.21 -7.21 21.32
CA GLN A 13 -1.23 -6.20 21.00
C GLN A 13 -1.07 -5.60 19.59
N MET A 14 0.12 -5.76 18.96
CA MET A 14 0.37 -5.29 17.59
C MET A 14 -0.10 -6.27 16.49
N ASP A 15 -0.61 -7.45 16.86
CA ASP A 15 -1.14 -8.47 15.94
C ASP A 15 -2.61 -8.25 15.52
N THR A 16 -3.21 -7.13 15.89
CA THR A 16 -4.51 -6.76 15.35
C THR A 16 -4.28 -5.91 14.09
N GLU A 17 -4.86 -6.30 12.97
CA GLU A 17 -4.91 -5.55 11.69
C GLU A 17 -5.51 -4.12 11.86
N GLU A 18 -5.65 -3.65 13.10
CA GLU A 18 -6.37 -2.45 13.51
C GLU A 18 -5.51 -1.18 13.49
N GLU A 19 -4.18 -1.28 13.58
CA GLU A 19 -3.29 -0.12 13.70
C GLU A 19 -2.43 0.08 12.45
N MET A 20 -3.00 0.58 11.38
CA MET A 20 -2.30 0.93 10.13
C MET A 20 -3.07 1.98 9.35
N CYS A 21 -2.38 2.84 8.60
CA CYS A 21 -3.05 3.78 7.69
C CYS A 21 -4.07 3.10 6.77
N GLY A 22 -5.04 3.86 6.31
CA GLY A 22 -6.05 3.41 5.37
C GLY A 22 -6.13 4.32 4.16
N ILE A 23 -6.20 3.73 2.96
CA ILE A 23 -6.42 4.46 1.72
C ILE A 23 -7.74 4.04 1.09
N CYS A 24 -8.38 4.98 0.39
CA CYS A 24 -9.55 4.71 -0.45
C CYS A 24 -9.69 5.77 -1.54
N GLY A 25 -10.49 5.48 -2.54
CA GLY A 25 -10.77 6.45 -3.60
C GLY A 25 -11.57 5.87 -4.74
N PHE A 26 -11.90 6.73 -5.69
CA PHE A 26 -12.65 6.35 -6.89
C PHE A 26 -12.40 7.34 -8.02
N THR A 27 -12.58 6.86 -9.26
CA THR A 27 -12.46 7.66 -10.47
C THR A 27 -13.82 8.20 -10.94
N GLY A 28 -13.79 9.28 -11.71
CA GLY A 28 -14.98 9.89 -12.33
C GLY A 28 -15.71 10.88 -11.42
N TYR A 29 -16.47 11.77 -12.07
CA TYR A 29 -17.20 12.81 -11.36
C TYR A 29 -18.46 12.28 -10.68
N ARG A 30 -18.68 12.75 -9.45
CA ARG A 30 -19.94 12.62 -8.71
C ARG A 30 -20.27 13.93 -8.02
N GLN A 31 -21.54 14.34 -8.08
CA GLN A 31 -21.99 15.54 -7.37
C GLN A 31 -21.83 15.42 -5.85
N ASP A 32 -21.95 14.20 -5.32
CA ASP A 32 -21.84 13.84 -3.89
C ASP A 32 -20.45 13.30 -3.51
N GLN A 33 -19.42 13.52 -4.34
CA GLN A 33 -18.09 12.90 -4.18
C GLN A 33 -17.48 13.13 -2.78
N LYS A 34 -17.66 14.32 -2.18
CA LYS A 34 -17.16 14.63 -0.85
C LYS A 34 -17.84 13.77 0.21
N THR A 35 -19.16 13.66 0.20
CA THR A 35 -19.91 12.81 1.12
C THR A 35 -19.59 11.33 0.94
N VAL A 36 -19.35 10.88 -0.30
CA VAL A 36 -18.99 9.50 -0.60
C VAL A 36 -17.63 9.17 -0.04
N ILE A 37 -16.61 10.03 -0.27
CA ILE A 37 -15.26 9.75 0.25
C ILE A 37 -15.21 9.81 1.77
N GLU A 38 -15.91 10.73 2.43
CA GLU A 38 -16.03 10.78 3.89
C GLU A 38 -16.63 9.48 4.44
N ARG A 39 -17.67 8.93 3.80
CA ARG A 39 -18.25 7.66 4.18
C ARG A 39 -17.31 6.47 3.97
N MET A 40 -16.53 6.46 2.88
CA MET A 40 -15.52 5.45 2.61
C MET A 40 -14.39 5.50 3.64
N MET A 41 -13.89 6.70 3.99
CA MET A 41 -12.88 6.91 5.03
C MET A 41 -13.40 6.52 6.42
N LYS A 42 -14.65 6.87 6.75
CA LYS A 42 -15.29 6.47 8.01
C LYS A 42 -15.35 4.94 8.19
N ALA A 43 -15.57 4.20 7.12
CA ALA A 43 -15.59 2.73 7.18
C ALA A 43 -14.22 2.13 7.57
N ILE A 44 -13.12 2.85 7.39
CA ILE A 44 -11.75 2.42 7.72
C ILE A 44 -11.08 3.30 8.80
N GLU A 45 -11.86 4.03 9.61
CA GLU A 45 -11.36 4.92 10.66
C GLU A 45 -10.48 4.20 11.71
N HIS A 46 -10.83 2.94 12.04
CA HIS A 46 -10.08 2.11 12.98
C HIS A 46 -8.63 1.88 12.54
N ARG A 47 -8.33 1.94 11.22
CA ARG A 47 -6.96 1.80 10.71
C ARG A 47 -6.11 3.03 11.01
N GLY A 48 -6.68 4.21 10.91
CA GLY A 48 -5.98 5.47 11.11
C GLY A 48 -6.84 6.48 11.84
N PRO A 49 -6.88 6.40 13.18
CA PRO A 49 -7.75 7.25 13.99
C PRO A 49 -7.22 8.69 14.15
N ASP A 50 -5.91 8.93 13.93
CA ASP A 50 -5.25 10.18 14.31
C ASP A 50 -5.65 11.37 13.43
N SER A 51 -5.73 11.16 12.12
CA SER A 51 -6.17 12.21 11.19
C SER A 51 -6.71 11.64 9.89
N GLU A 52 -7.32 12.51 9.10
CA GLU A 52 -7.86 12.18 7.78
C GLU A 52 -7.52 13.26 6.77
N GLY A 53 -7.49 12.88 5.49
CA GLY A 53 -7.32 13.79 4.38
C GLY A 53 -8.03 13.32 3.13
N SER A 54 -8.47 14.27 2.30
CA SER A 54 -9.11 13.96 1.03
C SER A 54 -8.71 14.95 -0.06
N PHE A 55 -8.66 14.45 -1.28
CA PHE A 55 -8.43 15.24 -2.50
C PHE A 55 -9.54 14.91 -3.49
N CYS A 56 -10.28 15.93 -3.90
CA CYS A 56 -11.42 15.79 -4.79
C CYS A 56 -11.22 16.64 -6.06
N ARG A 57 -11.24 16.00 -7.21
CA ARG A 57 -11.21 16.61 -8.54
C ARG A 57 -12.29 15.97 -9.42
N GLU A 58 -12.47 16.51 -10.61
CA GLU A 58 -13.49 16.02 -11.55
C GLU A 58 -13.32 14.53 -11.90
N LYS A 59 -12.08 14.05 -12.04
CA LYS A 59 -11.80 12.67 -12.50
C LYS A 59 -11.31 11.72 -11.44
N ILE A 60 -10.98 12.22 -10.24
CA ILE A 60 -10.45 11.42 -9.14
C ILE A 60 -10.89 11.96 -7.79
N THR A 61 -11.15 11.05 -6.88
CA THR A 61 -11.32 11.36 -5.47
C THR A 61 -10.45 10.39 -4.67
N LEU A 62 -9.56 10.94 -3.84
CA LEU A 62 -8.67 10.20 -2.96
C LEU A 62 -9.02 10.48 -1.51
N GLY A 63 -8.93 9.46 -0.65
CA GLY A 63 -9.17 9.58 0.78
C GLY A 63 -8.12 8.80 1.56
N PHE A 64 -7.73 9.33 2.71
CA PHE A 64 -6.70 8.82 3.58
C PHE A 64 -7.08 8.86 5.04
N ARG A 65 -6.77 7.79 5.79
CA ARG A 65 -6.85 7.72 7.25
C ARG A 65 -5.47 7.44 7.79
N ARG A 66 -5.00 8.27 8.74
CA ARG A 66 -3.63 8.26 9.24
C ARG A 66 -3.53 7.63 10.61
N LEU A 67 -2.55 6.72 10.72
CA LEU A 67 -1.89 6.37 11.97
C LEU A 67 -0.48 6.97 11.90
N SER A 68 -0.13 7.82 12.85
CA SER A 68 1.10 8.61 12.84
C SER A 68 2.26 7.81 13.42
N ILE A 69 3.15 7.27 12.55
CA ILE A 69 4.34 6.50 12.93
C ILE A 69 5.62 7.21 12.49
N ILE A 70 5.63 7.81 11.29
CA ILE A 70 6.76 8.56 10.72
C ILE A 70 6.27 9.96 10.38
N ASP A 71 7.12 10.97 10.62
CA ASP A 71 6.86 12.39 10.36
C ASP A 71 5.53 12.86 10.95
N LEU A 72 5.49 12.91 12.29
CA LEU A 72 4.26 13.18 13.05
C LEU A 72 3.59 14.51 12.68
N GLU A 73 4.36 15.51 12.25
CA GLU A 73 3.88 16.86 11.98
C GLU A 73 3.49 17.07 10.52
N ASP A 74 4.33 16.62 9.56
CA ASP A 74 4.21 16.99 8.14
C ASP A 74 3.77 15.85 7.19
N GLY A 75 3.67 14.61 7.66
CA GLY A 75 3.29 13.42 6.85
C GLY A 75 1.81 13.36 6.46
N GLN A 76 1.14 14.50 6.23
CA GLN A 76 -0.27 14.56 5.82
C GLN A 76 -0.45 14.05 4.38
N GLN A 77 -1.56 13.33 4.17
CA GLN A 77 -1.93 12.82 2.84
C GLN A 77 -3.41 13.14 2.53
N PRO A 78 -3.81 13.22 1.25
CA PRO A 78 -3.04 13.00 0.03
C PRO A 78 -1.89 14.00 -0.14
N MET A 79 -0.72 13.52 -0.63
CA MET A 79 0.49 14.32 -0.81
C MET A 79 0.78 14.53 -2.30
N GLU A 80 1.41 15.66 -2.62
CA GLU A 80 1.73 16.02 -4.01
C GLU A 80 3.22 15.80 -4.31
N SER A 81 3.53 15.52 -5.58
CA SER A 81 4.91 15.54 -6.07
C SER A 81 5.44 16.97 -6.16
N ALA A 82 6.78 17.13 -6.26
CA ALA A 82 7.44 18.43 -6.31
C ALA A 82 6.94 19.36 -7.43
N ASP A 83 6.44 18.81 -8.55
CA ASP A 83 5.84 19.58 -9.66
C ASP A 83 4.31 19.73 -9.56
N GLY A 84 3.68 19.21 -8.50
CA GLY A 84 2.23 19.24 -8.28
C GLY A 84 1.41 18.37 -9.24
N ASN A 85 2.04 17.50 -10.03
CA ASN A 85 1.36 16.70 -11.04
C ASN A 85 0.85 15.34 -10.52
N LEU A 86 1.54 14.76 -9.55
CA LEU A 86 1.14 13.50 -8.94
C LEU A 86 0.53 13.74 -7.57
N HIS A 87 -0.56 13.01 -7.27
CA HIS A 87 -1.21 13.00 -5.95
C HIS A 87 -1.24 11.57 -5.44
N ILE A 88 -0.69 11.34 -4.26
CA ILE A 88 -0.55 10.00 -3.66
C ILE A 88 -1.36 9.86 -2.37
N VAL A 89 -1.94 8.67 -2.19
CA VAL A 89 -2.34 8.12 -0.89
C VAL A 89 -1.60 6.80 -0.69
N PHE A 90 -0.97 6.64 0.46
CA PHE A 90 -0.02 5.58 0.74
C PHE A 90 -0.23 4.99 2.14
N ASN A 91 -0.36 3.69 2.21
CA ASN A 91 -0.35 2.90 3.44
C ASN A 91 0.87 1.99 3.41
N GLY A 92 1.87 2.27 4.23
CA GLY A 92 3.10 1.49 4.27
C GLY A 92 4.28 2.23 4.85
N GLU A 93 5.47 1.68 4.58
CA GLU A 93 6.77 2.25 4.91
C GLU A 93 7.77 1.91 3.82
N ILE A 94 8.55 2.89 3.37
CA ILE A 94 9.65 2.72 2.43
C ILE A 94 10.96 2.73 3.22
N TYR A 95 11.56 1.58 3.43
CA TYR A 95 12.69 1.40 4.34
C TYR A 95 13.98 2.09 3.88
N ASP A 96 14.17 2.23 2.57
CA ASP A 96 15.33 2.86 1.93
C ASP A 96 15.03 4.31 1.46
N TYR A 97 14.02 4.96 2.08
CA TYR A 97 13.61 6.31 1.66
C TYR A 97 14.73 7.36 1.80
N LYS A 98 15.66 7.19 2.76
CA LYS A 98 16.78 8.12 2.96
C LYS A 98 17.78 8.07 1.82
N GLU A 99 18.09 6.88 1.33
CA GLU A 99 18.95 6.64 0.18
C GLU A 99 18.30 7.16 -1.11
N LEU A 100 17.02 6.86 -1.31
CA LEU A 100 16.25 7.37 -2.45
C LEU A 100 16.14 8.89 -2.43
N ARG A 101 15.93 9.50 -1.25
CA ARG A 101 15.94 10.95 -1.09
C ARG A 101 17.24 11.56 -1.53
N ALA A 102 18.37 11.04 -1.08
CA ALA A 102 19.70 11.54 -1.47
C ALA A 102 19.94 11.44 -2.98
N GLU A 103 19.47 10.36 -3.64
CA GLU A 103 19.53 10.19 -5.10
C GLU A 103 18.70 11.27 -5.82
N LEU A 104 17.49 11.55 -5.33
CA LEU A 104 16.58 12.54 -5.90
C LEU A 104 17.08 13.98 -5.67
N GLU A 105 17.62 14.28 -4.49
CA GLU A 105 18.25 15.58 -4.19
C GLU A 105 19.46 15.85 -5.10
N ALA A 106 20.28 14.82 -5.35
CA ALA A 106 21.39 14.91 -6.31
C ALA A 106 20.92 15.16 -7.75
N SER A 107 19.66 14.79 -8.07
CA SER A 107 19.01 15.05 -9.35
C SER A 107 18.29 16.42 -9.40
N GLY A 108 18.37 17.22 -8.33
CA GLY A 108 17.82 18.57 -8.24
C GLY A 108 16.39 18.65 -7.72
N ILE A 109 15.85 17.57 -7.16
CA ILE A 109 14.51 17.57 -6.53
C ILE A 109 14.65 18.12 -5.11
N SER A 110 13.78 19.07 -4.75
CA SER A 110 13.70 19.63 -3.39
C SER A 110 12.54 18.98 -2.64
N PHE A 111 12.70 18.82 -1.33
CA PHE A 111 11.72 18.22 -0.43
C PHE A 111 11.25 19.25 0.61
N CYS A 112 9.97 19.16 0.97
CA CYS A 112 9.34 20.02 1.97
C CYS A 112 9.17 19.31 3.33
N THR A 113 9.13 17.98 3.35
CA THR A 113 8.91 17.16 4.54
C THR A 113 10.04 16.15 4.75
N HIS A 114 9.99 15.41 5.84
CA HIS A 114 10.87 14.27 6.08
C HIS A 114 10.19 12.92 5.81
N SER A 115 8.96 12.96 5.28
CA SER A 115 8.13 11.77 5.04
C SER A 115 8.69 10.88 3.92
N ASP A 116 8.63 9.58 4.12
CA ASP A 116 8.86 8.57 3.08
C ASP A 116 7.83 8.65 1.94
N THR A 117 6.62 9.16 2.23
CA THR A 117 5.57 9.40 1.23
C THR A 117 6.00 10.43 0.20
N GLU A 118 6.65 11.53 0.61
CA GLU A 118 7.17 12.54 -0.31
C GLU A 118 8.29 11.97 -1.19
N VAL A 119 9.15 11.14 -0.60
CA VAL A 119 10.18 10.43 -1.35
C VAL A 119 9.57 9.47 -2.37
N LEU A 120 8.55 8.71 -1.97
CA LEU A 120 7.86 7.77 -2.84
C LEU A 120 7.21 8.46 -4.04
N VAL A 121 6.43 9.54 -3.83
CA VAL A 121 5.75 10.23 -4.94
C VAL A 121 6.74 10.87 -5.91
N ASN A 122 7.85 11.44 -5.41
CA ASN A 122 8.89 12.01 -6.27
C ASN A 122 9.72 10.92 -6.97
N THR A 123 9.91 9.75 -6.36
CA THR A 123 10.51 8.57 -7.03
C THR A 123 9.64 8.13 -8.21
N ILE A 124 8.30 8.07 -8.00
CA ILE A 124 7.36 7.74 -9.08
C ILE A 124 7.35 8.82 -10.16
N GLN A 125 7.43 10.09 -9.79
CA GLN A 125 7.54 11.18 -10.77
C GLN A 125 8.78 11.04 -11.66
N GLN A 126 9.92 10.70 -11.07
CA GLN A 126 11.20 10.60 -11.78
C GLN A 126 11.31 9.34 -12.65
N TYR A 127 10.81 8.20 -12.17
CA TYR A 127 11.06 6.89 -12.79
C TYR A 127 9.81 6.20 -13.34
N GLY A 128 8.60 6.75 -13.12
CA GLY A 128 7.34 6.16 -13.53
C GLY A 128 7.13 4.77 -12.92
N GLU A 129 6.69 3.81 -13.72
CA GLU A 129 6.49 2.41 -13.29
C GLU A 129 7.78 1.75 -12.76
N LYS A 130 8.96 2.15 -13.27
CA LYS A 130 10.26 1.62 -12.83
C LYS A 130 10.64 2.03 -11.42
N ALA A 131 9.92 2.99 -10.81
CA ALA A 131 10.08 3.31 -9.40
C ALA A 131 9.92 2.07 -8.52
N LEU A 132 8.98 1.16 -8.88
CA LEU A 132 8.71 -0.07 -8.12
C LEU A 132 9.93 -1.00 -8.00
N ASP A 133 10.84 -0.98 -8.98
CA ASP A 133 12.08 -1.77 -8.94
C ASP A 133 13.10 -1.22 -7.93
N LYS A 134 12.93 0.04 -7.50
CA LYS A 134 13.82 0.74 -6.59
C LYS A 134 13.37 0.67 -5.13
N LEU A 135 12.11 0.32 -4.88
CA LEU A 135 11.53 0.36 -3.54
C LEU A 135 11.91 -0.86 -2.71
N ARG A 136 12.29 -0.62 -1.47
CA ARG A 136 12.36 -1.63 -0.42
C ARG A 136 11.42 -1.21 0.70
N GLY A 137 10.36 -2.01 0.94
CA GLY A 137 9.35 -1.63 1.92
C GLY A 137 8.13 -2.53 1.90
N MET A 138 7.15 -2.16 2.69
CA MET A 138 5.80 -2.73 2.70
C MET A 138 4.82 -1.62 2.31
N PHE A 139 4.01 -1.85 1.28
CA PHE A 139 3.17 -0.78 0.75
C PHE A 139 1.91 -1.23 0.01
N GLY A 140 0.88 -0.40 0.15
CA GLY A 140 -0.25 -0.30 -0.75
C GLY A 140 -0.50 1.16 -1.02
N PHE A 141 -0.45 1.61 -2.29
CA PHE A 141 -0.65 3.01 -2.62
C PHE A 141 -1.49 3.22 -3.87
N ALA A 142 -2.00 4.43 -3.99
CA ALA A 142 -2.67 4.94 -5.18
C ALA A 142 -2.06 6.29 -5.56
N VAL A 143 -1.64 6.42 -6.82
CA VAL A 143 -1.08 7.67 -7.39
C VAL A 143 -1.92 8.08 -8.58
N TRP A 144 -2.43 9.31 -8.54
CA TRP A 144 -3.10 9.97 -9.65
C TRP A 144 -2.14 10.91 -10.37
N ASN A 145 -2.07 10.78 -11.69
CA ASN A 145 -1.35 11.71 -12.56
C ASN A 145 -2.34 12.67 -13.23
N GLU A 146 -2.25 13.95 -12.88
CA GLU A 146 -3.20 14.97 -13.33
C GLU A 146 -3.06 15.29 -14.82
N LYS A 147 -1.84 15.31 -15.35
CA LYS A 147 -1.58 15.56 -16.77
C LYS A 147 -2.03 14.42 -17.67
N GLU A 148 -1.71 13.19 -17.27
CA GLU A 148 -2.01 12.00 -18.08
C GLU A 148 -3.40 11.41 -17.82
N GLN A 149 -4.05 11.86 -16.75
CA GLN A 149 -5.34 11.34 -16.28
C GLN A 149 -5.30 9.83 -16.07
N THR A 150 -4.26 9.37 -15.37
CA THR A 150 -4.03 7.96 -15.05
C THR A 150 -3.97 7.73 -13.55
N LEU A 151 -4.50 6.59 -13.11
CA LEU A 151 -4.39 6.13 -11.73
C LEU A 151 -3.50 4.87 -11.71
N MET A 152 -2.46 4.89 -10.89
CA MET A 152 -1.64 3.73 -10.60
C MET A 152 -1.94 3.25 -9.18
N LEU A 153 -2.30 1.97 -9.04
CA LEU A 153 -2.29 1.26 -7.78
C LEU A 153 -1.10 0.31 -7.76
N ALA A 154 -0.43 0.17 -6.62
CA ALA A 154 0.59 -0.85 -6.44
C ALA A 154 0.50 -1.50 -5.06
N ARG A 155 0.88 -2.77 -4.99
CA ARG A 155 0.95 -3.56 -3.76
C ARG A 155 2.31 -4.20 -3.63
N ASP A 156 2.87 -4.18 -2.43
CA ASP A 156 4.22 -4.67 -2.14
C ASP A 156 4.47 -6.13 -2.57
N PHE A 157 5.74 -6.53 -2.56
CA PHE A 157 6.25 -7.80 -3.07
C PHE A 157 5.57 -9.03 -2.46
N PHE A 158 5.22 -8.96 -1.17
CA PHE A 158 4.63 -10.07 -0.40
C PHE A 158 3.17 -9.83 -0.03
N GLY A 159 2.62 -8.64 -0.36
CA GLY A 159 1.24 -8.26 -0.09
C GLY A 159 0.97 -8.01 1.38
N ILE A 160 1.95 -7.47 2.11
CA ILE A 160 1.83 -7.10 3.53
C ILE A 160 0.72 -6.06 3.69
N LYS A 161 0.72 -5.02 2.84
CA LYS A 161 -0.36 -4.03 2.86
C LYS A 161 -1.46 -4.40 1.85
N PRO A 162 -2.74 -4.37 2.28
CA PRO A 162 -3.85 -4.75 1.42
C PRO A 162 -4.25 -3.64 0.44
N VAL A 163 -4.65 -4.03 -0.78
CA VAL A 163 -5.29 -3.17 -1.77
C VAL A 163 -6.39 -3.97 -2.44
N TYR A 164 -7.63 -3.46 -2.40
CA TYR A 164 -8.80 -4.01 -3.05
C TYR A 164 -9.34 -3.03 -4.09
N TYR A 165 -10.00 -3.54 -5.12
CA TYR A 165 -10.61 -2.71 -6.16
C TYR A 165 -11.89 -3.34 -6.71
N ALA A 166 -12.73 -2.50 -7.31
CA ALA A 166 -13.97 -2.89 -7.97
C ALA A 166 -14.36 -1.87 -9.05
N GLU A 167 -15.19 -2.29 -10.00
CA GLU A 167 -15.93 -1.39 -10.88
C GLU A 167 -17.38 -1.34 -10.42
N ILE A 168 -17.89 -0.14 -10.12
CA ILE A 168 -19.23 0.09 -9.62
C ILE A 168 -19.86 1.26 -10.38
N ASP A 169 -20.91 1.01 -11.12
CA ASP A 169 -21.67 2.04 -11.88
C ASP A 169 -20.75 2.93 -12.74
N GLY A 170 -19.73 2.34 -13.40
CA GLY A 170 -18.81 3.06 -14.27
C GLY A 170 -17.68 3.81 -13.53
N HIS A 171 -17.61 3.68 -12.19
CA HIS A 171 -16.51 4.19 -11.38
C HIS A 171 -15.54 3.06 -11.04
N PHE A 172 -14.26 3.30 -11.18
CA PHE A 172 -13.22 2.44 -10.63
C PHE A 172 -12.99 2.83 -9.17
N VAL A 173 -13.23 1.92 -8.24
CA VAL A 173 -13.21 2.13 -6.78
C VAL A 173 -12.12 1.29 -6.16
N PHE A 174 -11.34 1.84 -5.23
CA PHE A 174 -10.29 1.12 -4.53
C PHE A 174 -10.23 1.47 -3.04
N ALA A 175 -9.71 0.55 -2.24
CA ALA A 175 -9.49 0.78 -0.81
C ALA A 175 -8.52 -0.23 -0.19
N SER A 176 -7.99 0.09 1.00
CA SER A 176 -7.27 -0.85 1.86
C SER A 176 -8.16 -1.98 2.38
N GLU A 177 -9.47 -1.76 2.51
CA GLU A 177 -10.41 -2.77 3.01
C GLU A 177 -11.72 -2.79 2.22
N ILE A 178 -12.28 -3.99 2.08
CA ILE A 178 -13.54 -4.22 1.35
C ILE A 178 -14.68 -3.37 1.90
N LYS A 179 -14.78 -3.18 3.23
CA LYS A 179 -15.87 -2.40 3.84
C LYS A 179 -15.91 -0.94 3.39
N SER A 180 -14.76 -0.37 3.02
CA SER A 180 -14.71 0.97 2.41
C SER A 180 -15.31 0.96 0.99
N ILE A 181 -15.04 -0.06 0.19
CA ILE A 181 -15.69 -0.25 -1.12
C ILE A 181 -17.20 -0.47 -0.97
N LEU A 182 -17.63 -1.25 0.04
CA LEU A 182 -19.06 -1.48 0.34
C LEU A 182 -19.78 -0.20 0.78
N ALA A 183 -19.05 0.83 1.24
CA ALA A 183 -19.61 2.14 1.56
C ALA A 183 -19.82 3.01 0.31
N PHE A 184 -19.22 2.68 -0.83
CA PHE A 184 -19.48 3.36 -2.11
C PHE A 184 -20.92 3.04 -2.59
N PRO A 185 -21.69 4.02 -3.08
CA PRO A 185 -23.06 3.78 -3.54
C PRO A 185 -23.09 2.99 -4.85
N GLY A 186 -24.17 2.20 -5.02
CA GLY A 186 -24.40 1.39 -6.22
C GLY A 186 -23.91 -0.05 -6.15
N TYR A 187 -23.10 -0.42 -5.14
CA TYR A 187 -22.65 -1.79 -5.02
C TYR A 187 -23.77 -2.71 -4.47
N GLU A 188 -24.10 -3.75 -5.24
CA GLU A 188 -25.04 -4.80 -4.82
C GLU A 188 -24.28 -5.94 -4.13
N ARG A 189 -24.56 -6.18 -2.85
CA ARG A 189 -23.89 -7.21 -2.05
C ARG A 189 -24.32 -8.62 -2.50
N LYS A 190 -23.44 -9.27 -3.25
CA LYS A 190 -23.62 -10.66 -3.71
C LYS A 190 -22.44 -11.51 -3.27
N VAL A 191 -22.72 -12.70 -2.74
CA VAL A 191 -21.68 -13.67 -2.37
C VAL A 191 -21.05 -14.25 -3.64
N ASN A 192 -19.72 -14.33 -3.66
CA ASN A 192 -18.96 -15.04 -4.66
C ASN A 192 -18.82 -16.52 -4.23
N GLN A 193 -19.63 -17.39 -4.82
CA GLN A 193 -19.62 -18.83 -4.48
C GLN A 193 -18.28 -19.49 -4.72
N LYS A 194 -17.57 -19.12 -5.80
CA LYS A 194 -16.24 -19.67 -6.12
C LYS A 194 -15.21 -19.32 -5.04
N ALA A 195 -15.20 -18.09 -4.56
CA ALA A 195 -14.31 -17.69 -3.46
C ALA A 195 -14.69 -18.38 -2.13
N LEU A 196 -15.99 -18.62 -1.90
CA LEU A 196 -16.47 -19.38 -0.75
C LEU A 196 -15.99 -20.83 -0.79
N GLU A 197 -16.09 -21.52 -1.93
CA GLU A 197 -15.58 -22.89 -2.12
C GLU A 197 -14.07 -22.97 -1.88
N GLN A 198 -13.31 -21.98 -2.37
CA GLN A 198 -11.86 -21.89 -2.12
C GLN A 198 -11.56 -21.71 -0.62
N TYR A 199 -12.32 -20.84 0.04
CA TYR A 199 -12.16 -20.64 1.49
C TYR A 199 -12.46 -21.91 2.30
N LEU A 200 -13.51 -22.63 1.97
CA LEU A 200 -13.85 -23.89 2.64
C LEU A 200 -12.76 -24.95 2.47
N SER A 201 -11.99 -24.88 1.36
CA SER A 201 -10.89 -25.81 1.08
C SER A 201 -9.57 -25.39 1.74
N PHE A 202 -9.24 -24.09 1.70
CA PHE A 202 -7.93 -23.55 2.09
C PHE A 202 -7.96 -22.74 3.38
N GLN A 203 -9.12 -22.40 3.93
CA GLN A 203 -9.34 -21.50 5.07
C GLN A 203 -8.92 -20.03 4.81
N TYR A 204 -8.64 -19.66 3.56
CA TYR A 204 -8.39 -18.31 3.10
C TYR A 204 -8.73 -18.18 1.61
N ALA A 205 -8.82 -16.95 1.09
CA ALA A 205 -9.02 -16.69 -0.33
C ALA A 205 -7.65 -16.56 -1.04
N PRO A 206 -7.14 -17.61 -1.72
CA PRO A 206 -5.77 -17.64 -2.26
C PRO A 206 -5.59 -16.82 -3.54
N LEU A 207 -6.69 -16.51 -4.25
CA LEU A 207 -6.68 -15.81 -5.53
C LEU A 207 -7.17 -14.36 -5.37
N GLU A 208 -7.26 -13.65 -6.49
CA GLU A 208 -7.70 -12.26 -6.57
C GLU A 208 -9.16 -12.03 -6.15
N GLU A 209 -10.02 -13.02 -6.37
CA GLU A 209 -11.43 -12.95 -6.05
C GLU A 209 -11.67 -12.91 -4.53
N THR A 210 -12.64 -12.09 -4.10
CA THR A 210 -13.07 -11.99 -2.70
C THR A 210 -14.43 -12.64 -2.50
N PHE A 211 -14.91 -12.74 -1.23
CA PHE A 211 -16.28 -13.20 -0.94
C PHE A 211 -17.37 -12.32 -1.55
N PHE A 212 -17.05 -11.07 -1.87
CA PHE A 212 -17.96 -10.13 -2.49
C PHE A 212 -17.77 -10.16 -4.01
N LYS A 213 -18.79 -10.58 -4.75
CA LYS A 213 -18.72 -10.70 -6.21
C LYS A 213 -18.41 -9.34 -6.84
N GLY A 214 -17.37 -9.30 -7.69
CA GLY A 214 -16.94 -8.06 -8.37
C GLY A 214 -16.01 -7.17 -7.55
N ILE A 215 -15.63 -7.58 -6.32
CA ILE A 215 -14.55 -6.96 -5.57
C ILE A 215 -13.33 -7.89 -5.63
N TYR A 216 -12.22 -7.32 -6.07
CA TYR A 216 -10.96 -8.04 -6.27
C TYR A 216 -9.86 -7.53 -5.35
N LYS A 217 -8.93 -8.38 -5.05
CA LYS A 217 -7.70 -8.08 -4.33
C LYS A 217 -6.57 -7.89 -5.34
N LEU A 218 -5.86 -6.78 -5.28
CA LEU A 218 -4.61 -6.64 -6.04
C LEU A 218 -3.58 -7.62 -5.47
N MET A 219 -3.04 -8.48 -6.31
CA MET A 219 -2.15 -9.55 -5.87
C MET A 219 -0.76 -8.99 -5.46
N PRO A 220 -0.02 -9.69 -4.56
CA PRO A 220 1.33 -9.30 -4.19
C PRO A 220 2.25 -9.12 -5.41
N GLY A 221 3.09 -8.08 -5.42
CA GLY A 221 4.00 -7.80 -6.51
C GLY A 221 3.32 -7.37 -7.82
N HIS A 222 2.07 -6.89 -7.73
CA HIS A 222 1.31 -6.40 -8.88
C HIS A 222 1.05 -4.90 -8.75
N MET A 223 0.97 -4.26 -9.91
CA MET A 223 0.45 -2.93 -10.07
C MET A 223 -0.73 -2.93 -11.05
N LEU A 224 -1.60 -1.95 -10.92
CA LEU A 224 -2.74 -1.72 -11.79
C LEU A 224 -2.66 -0.29 -12.32
N LEU A 225 -2.81 -0.13 -13.62
CA LEU A 225 -2.87 1.15 -14.30
C LEU A 225 -4.27 1.35 -14.88
N TYR A 226 -4.97 2.36 -14.41
CA TYR A 226 -6.29 2.74 -14.91
C TYR A 226 -6.19 4.01 -15.75
N LYS A 227 -6.85 3.99 -16.92
CA LYS A 227 -6.99 5.14 -17.80
C LYS A 227 -8.28 5.06 -18.59
N ASN A 228 -9.08 6.12 -18.58
CA ASN A 228 -10.27 6.28 -19.44
C ASN A 228 -11.24 5.08 -19.41
N GLY A 229 -11.59 4.58 -18.23
CA GLY A 229 -12.53 3.47 -18.06
C GLY A 229 -11.95 2.07 -18.28
N ASN A 230 -10.65 1.95 -18.56
CA ASN A 230 -9.98 0.66 -18.72
C ASN A 230 -8.83 0.54 -17.73
N TYR A 231 -8.50 -0.70 -17.34
CA TYR A 231 -7.32 -0.93 -16.52
C TYR A 231 -6.52 -2.13 -17.02
N GLU A 232 -5.22 -2.10 -16.74
CA GLU A 232 -4.27 -3.16 -17.00
C GLU A 232 -3.58 -3.54 -15.70
N ILE A 233 -3.43 -4.84 -15.44
CA ILE A 233 -2.67 -5.34 -14.28
C ILE A 233 -1.34 -5.90 -14.78
N LYS A 234 -0.25 -5.43 -14.17
CA LYS A 234 1.12 -5.86 -14.48
C LYS A 234 1.77 -6.49 -13.26
N THR A 235 2.44 -7.61 -13.45
CA THR A 235 3.33 -8.20 -12.43
C THR A 235 4.68 -7.50 -12.51
N TYR A 236 5.05 -6.69 -11.52
CA TYR A 236 6.36 -6.05 -11.47
C TYR A 236 7.36 -6.87 -10.65
N PHE A 237 6.89 -7.74 -9.76
CA PHE A 237 7.73 -8.63 -8.97
C PHE A 237 7.17 -10.04 -8.91
N LYS A 238 8.04 -11.03 -9.15
CA LYS A 238 7.72 -12.45 -8.99
C LYS A 238 8.89 -13.16 -8.33
N THR A 239 8.63 -13.84 -7.22
CA THR A 239 9.63 -14.69 -6.57
C THR A 239 10.10 -15.80 -7.52
N LYS A 240 11.39 -15.83 -7.82
CA LYS A 240 12.02 -16.88 -8.60
C LYS A 240 12.70 -17.86 -7.65
N LEU A 241 12.12 -19.06 -7.51
CA LEU A 241 12.81 -20.16 -6.86
C LEU A 241 13.80 -20.75 -7.88
N THR A 242 15.06 -20.41 -7.75
CA THR A 242 16.12 -21.08 -8.51
C THR A 242 16.50 -22.35 -7.75
N PRO A 243 16.41 -23.54 -8.39
CA PRO A 243 16.94 -24.76 -7.79
C PRO A 243 18.38 -24.49 -7.38
N GLY A 244 18.64 -24.59 -6.08
CA GLY A 244 19.93 -24.21 -5.52
C GLY A 244 21.06 -24.99 -6.16
N LYS A 245 22.19 -24.36 -6.36
CA LYS A 245 23.49 -25.00 -6.62
C LYS A 245 24.00 -25.72 -5.38
N TRP A 246 23.05 -26.28 -4.58
CA TRP A 246 23.33 -26.98 -3.36
C TRP A 246 23.86 -28.36 -3.71
N ASN A 247 25.07 -28.65 -3.29
CA ASN A 247 25.64 -29.94 -3.44
C ASN A 247 26.20 -30.40 -2.08
N ARG A 248 26.66 -31.63 -1.99
CA ARG A 248 27.26 -32.22 -0.74
C ARG A 248 28.49 -31.45 -0.21
N LYS A 249 29.04 -30.51 -0.99
CA LYS A 249 30.18 -29.65 -0.62
C LYS A 249 29.74 -28.27 -0.08
N THR A 250 28.45 -27.99 0.00
CA THR A 250 27.96 -26.71 0.50
C THR A 250 28.29 -26.56 1.98
N ASN A 251 29.03 -25.50 2.32
CA ASN A 251 29.37 -25.20 3.71
C ASN A 251 28.15 -24.66 4.44
N MET A 252 27.57 -25.47 5.32
CA MET A 252 26.36 -25.11 6.09
C MET A 252 26.58 -23.96 7.07
N ASP A 253 27.79 -23.83 7.65
CA ASP A 253 28.08 -22.74 8.59
C ASP A 253 28.19 -21.39 7.85
N GLN A 254 28.75 -21.39 6.65
CA GLN A 254 28.77 -20.21 5.80
C GLN A 254 27.34 -19.77 5.40
N LEU A 255 26.46 -20.71 5.06
CA LEU A 255 25.06 -20.43 4.74
C LEU A 255 24.30 -19.90 5.96
N ARG A 256 24.52 -20.47 7.15
CA ARG A 256 23.91 -19.96 8.39
C ARG A 256 24.34 -18.53 8.68
N SER A 257 25.64 -18.23 8.49
CA SER A 257 26.16 -16.86 8.67
C SER A 257 25.53 -15.88 7.68
N GLN A 258 25.46 -16.23 6.39
CA GLN A 258 24.80 -15.40 5.36
C GLN A 258 23.32 -15.17 5.66
N LEU A 259 22.60 -16.24 6.06
CA LEU A 259 21.18 -16.10 6.43
C LEU A 259 21.02 -15.19 7.66
N ALA A 260 21.89 -15.33 8.66
CA ALA A 260 21.86 -14.50 9.86
C ALA A 260 22.13 -13.01 9.53
N GLU A 261 23.02 -12.72 8.59
CA GLU A 261 23.30 -11.35 8.12
C GLU A 261 22.07 -10.76 7.40
N ILE A 262 21.46 -11.50 6.46
CA ILE A 262 20.27 -11.07 5.73
C ILE A 262 19.10 -10.82 6.70
N LEU A 263 18.90 -11.70 7.69
CA LEU A 263 17.85 -11.52 8.69
C LEU A 263 18.09 -10.30 9.57
N ARG A 264 19.33 -10.08 10.04
CA ARG A 264 19.66 -8.87 10.83
C ARG A 264 19.46 -7.61 10.03
N ASP A 265 19.88 -7.58 8.77
CA ASP A 265 19.67 -6.45 7.87
C ASP A 265 18.18 -6.19 7.67
N SER A 266 17.40 -7.23 7.42
CA SER A 266 15.94 -7.12 7.27
C SER A 266 15.30 -6.55 8.54
N VAL A 267 15.59 -7.10 9.71
CA VAL A 267 15.04 -6.62 10.98
C VAL A 267 15.43 -5.17 11.24
N LYS A 268 16.70 -4.80 10.98
CA LYS A 268 17.18 -3.42 11.16
C LYS A 268 16.36 -2.41 10.34
N HIS A 269 16.01 -2.76 9.10
CA HIS A 269 15.20 -1.89 8.24
C HIS A 269 13.73 -1.84 8.67
N HIS A 270 13.19 -2.93 9.20
CA HIS A 270 11.82 -2.94 9.74
C HIS A 270 11.67 -2.19 11.08
N MET A 271 12.78 -1.90 11.77
CA MET A 271 12.77 -1.10 13.01
C MET A 271 12.88 0.41 12.74
N LEU A 272 12.76 0.83 11.48
CA LEU A 272 12.77 2.25 11.14
C LEU A 272 11.45 2.88 11.61
N SER A 273 11.53 3.75 12.62
CA SER A 273 10.37 4.43 13.17
C SER A 273 10.83 5.70 13.90
N ASP A 274 10.01 6.75 13.89
CA ASP A 274 10.22 7.97 14.69
C ASP A 274 9.62 7.85 16.10
N VAL A 275 8.92 6.73 16.37
CA VAL A 275 8.40 6.38 17.70
C VAL A 275 9.08 5.11 18.23
N GLU A 276 9.05 4.90 19.56
CA GLU A 276 9.58 3.65 20.15
C GLU A 276 8.80 2.42 19.66
N VAL A 277 9.52 1.49 19.03
CA VAL A 277 9.00 0.23 18.49
C VAL A 277 9.30 -0.95 19.43
#